data_3a493847ea923ab612b7c0a7cb115d15
#
_entry.id   3a493847ea923ab612b7c0a7cb115d15
#
_cell.length_a   1.000
_cell.length_b   1.000
_cell.length_c   1.000
_cell.angle_alpha   90.00
_cell.angle_beta   90.00
_cell.angle_gamma   90.00
#
_symmetry.space_group_name_H-M   'P 1'
#
loop_
_entity.id
_entity.type
_entity.pdbx_description
1 polymer ?
#
loop_
_entity_poly.entity_id
_entity_poly.type
_entity_poly.pdbx_seq_one_letter_code
_entity_poly.pdbx_strand_id
1 'polypeptide(L)'
;MFEKEIEELFKLSMRVANETPAFVEFDVLSHVHICHINIMDAGWDCKAEYDGNYCIYFDGKCPESSKKDYEAAKAHLLRLLANGKCPLNLEEE
;
A
#
# COMPACT_ATOMS: atom_id res chain seq x y z
N MET A 1 -9.29 -14.45 -7.73
CA MET A 1 -8.00 -14.78 -7.13
C MET A 1 -7.44 -13.57 -6.39
N PHE A 2 -6.90 -13.76 -5.21
CA PHE A 2 -6.34 -12.68 -4.37
C PHE A 2 -7.36 -11.72 -3.79
N GLU A 3 -8.64 -12.09 -3.78
CA GLU A 3 -9.65 -11.18 -3.24
C GLU A 3 -9.43 -10.88 -1.77
N LYS A 4 -9.13 -11.91 -0.98
CA LYS A 4 -8.88 -11.70 0.45
C LYS A 4 -7.61 -10.91 0.70
N GLU A 5 -6.59 -11.16 -0.10
CA GLU A 5 -5.33 -10.46 0.01
C GLU A 5 -5.51 -8.98 -0.33
N ILE A 6 -6.28 -8.69 -1.37
CA ILE A 6 -6.53 -7.31 -1.75
C ILE A 6 -7.33 -6.60 -0.68
N GLU A 7 -8.31 -7.28 -0.10
CA GLU A 7 -9.09 -6.69 0.98
C GLU A 7 -8.20 -6.38 2.18
N GLU A 8 -7.29 -7.29 2.50
CA GLU A 8 -6.36 -7.06 3.60
C GLU A 8 -5.48 -5.85 3.33
N LEU A 9 -4.98 -5.73 2.10
CA LEU A 9 -4.14 -4.60 1.73
C LEU A 9 -4.92 -3.30 1.78
N PHE A 10 -6.20 -3.33 1.40
CA PHE A 10 -7.02 -2.14 1.51
C PHE A 10 -7.15 -1.68 2.96
N LYS A 11 -7.41 -2.62 3.86
CA LYS A 11 -7.55 -2.27 5.26
C LYS A 11 -6.24 -1.72 5.82
N LEU A 12 -5.12 -2.33 5.46
CA LEU A 12 -3.82 -1.84 5.88
C LEU A 12 -3.53 -0.47 5.30
N SER A 13 -3.92 -0.24 4.04
CA SER A 13 -3.73 1.06 3.41
C SER A 13 -4.51 2.14 4.13
N MET A 14 -5.74 1.83 4.54
CA MET A 14 -6.55 2.77 5.30
C MET A 14 -5.92 3.09 6.63
N ARG A 15 -5.36 2.08 7.30
CA ARG A 15 -4.69 2.32 8.57
C ARG A 15 -3.45 3.19 8.39
N VAL A 16 -2.65 2.89 7.36
CA VAL A 16 -1.46 3.71 7.11
C VAL A 16 -1.87 5.16 6.84
N ALA A 17 -2.90 5.35 6.04
CA ALA A 17 -3.36 6.69 5.69
C ALA A 17 -3.82 7.46 6.93
N ASN A 18 -4.45 6.76 7.89
CA ASN A 18 -4.98 7.40 9.07
C ASN A 18 -3.99 7.53 10.22
N GLU A 19 -3.03 6.63 10.30
CA GLU A 19 -2.15 6.54 11.47
C GLU A 19 -0.74 7.03 11.21
N THR A 20 -0.39 7.30 9.95
CA THR A 20 0.97 7.73 9.61
C THR A 20 0.90 8.91 8.66
N PRO A 21 2.02 9.63 8.46
CA PRO A 21 2.05 10.72 7.48
C PRO A 21 2.23 10.23 6.05
N ALA A 22 2.40 8.94 5.83
CA ALA A 22 2.63 8.39 4.51
C ALA A 22 1.41 8.58 3.61
N PHE A 23 1.66 8.69 2.32
CA PHE A 23 0.61 8.75 1.31
C PHE A 23 0.47 7.39 0.68
N VAL A 24 -0.77 6.90 0.58
CA VAL A 24 -1.06 5.61 -0.05
C VAL A 24 -2.15 5.81 -1.07
N GLU A 25 -1.89 5.37 -2.29
CA GLU A 25 -2.88 5.34 -3.35
C GLU A 25 -3.25 3.89 -3.62
N PHE A 26 -4.54 3.58 -3.56
CA PHE A 26 -5.04 2.22 -3.73
C PHE A 26 -6.10 2.25 -4.82
N ASP A 27 -5.79 1.63 -5.96
CA ASP A 27 -6.67 1.63 -7.12
C ASP A 27 -7.03 0.21 -7.53
N VAL A 28 -8.31 0.01 -7.86
CA VAL A 28 -8.77 -1.24 -8.45
C VAL A 28 -9.23 -0.93 -9.85
N LEU A 29 -8.53 -1.52 -10.82
CA LEU A 29 -8.82 -1.31 -12.23
C LEU A 29 -9.57 -2.54 -12.74
N SER A 30 -10.89 -2.48 -12.68
CA SER A 30 -11.72 -3.66 -12.95
C SER A 30 -11.64 -4.13 -14.39
N HIS A 31 -11.41 -3.20 -15.33
CA HIS A 31 -11.38 -3.58 -16.74
C HIS A 31 -10.17 -4.44 -17.11
N VAL A 32 -9.13 -4.41 -16.30
CA VAL A 32 -7.93 -5.23 -16.53
C VAL A 32 -7.63 -6.14 -15.34
N HIS A 33 -8.47 -6.10 -14.31
CA HIS A 33 -8.35 -6.95 -13.11
C HIS A 33 -7.01 -6.76 -12.42
N ILE A 34 -6.66 -5.52 -12.17
CA ILE A 34 -5.42 -5.17 -11.52
C ILE A 34 -5.72 -4.31 -10.28
N CYS A 35 -5.03 -4.63 -9.19
CA CYS A 35 -5.01 -3.79 -8.00
C CYS A 35 -3.66 -3.11 -7.93
N HIS A 36 -3.65 -1.80 -7.89
CA HIS A 36 -2.44 -1.00 -7.87
C HIS A 36 -2.30 -0.30 -6.53
N ILE A 37 -1.12 -0.36 -5.94
CA ILE A 37 -0.85 0.31 -4.67
C ILE A 37 0.42 1.11 -4.83
N ASN A 38 0.34 2.41 -4.61
CA ASN A 38 1.48 3.30 -4.67
C ASN A 38 1.65 3.98 -3.32
N ILE A 39 2.88 4.04 -2.82
CA ILE A 39 3.15 4.53 -1.47
C ILE A 39 4.26 5.57 -1.52
N MET A 40 4.05 6.68 -0.82
CA MET A 40 5.08 7.68 -0.58
C MET A 40 5.28 7.76 0.93
N ASP A 41 6.42 7.27 1.41
CA ASP A 41 6.65 7.10 2.84
C ASP A 41 6.60 8.42 3.60
N ALA A 42 7.07 9.49 3.00
CA ALA A 42 7.16 10.79 3.67
C ALA A 42 5.93 11.66 3.43
N GLY A 43 4.91 11.13 2.75
CA GLY A 43 3.73 11.90 2.42
C GLY A 43 3.74 12.32 0.97
N TRP A 44 2.60 12.84 0.51
CA TRP A 44 2.44 13.19 -0.89
C TRP A 44 3.36 14.33 -1.29
N ASP A 45 4.01 14.16 -2.43
CA ASP A 45 4.90 15.18 -2.99
C ASP A 45 4.87 15.01 -4.50
N CYS A 46 4.42 16.05 -5.20
CA CYS A 46 4.27 15.98 -6.64
C CYS A 46 5.60 15.84 -7.39
N LYS A 47 6.70 16.12 -6.73
CA LYS A 47 8.02 16.01 -7.35
C LYS A 47 8.75 14.74 -6.98
N ALA A 48 8.25 13.99 -6.01
CA ALA A 48 8.91 12.79 -5.54
C ALA A 48 8.36 11.58 -6.28
N GLU A 49 9.16 10.51 -6.32
CA GLU A 49 8.73 9.25 -6.86
C GLU A 49 8.15 8.40 -5.74
N TYR A 50 7.36 7.41 -6.13
CA TYR A 50 6.80 6.51 -5.14
C TYR A 50 7.89 5.64 -4.52
N ASP A 51 7.84 5.48 -3.20
CA ASP A 51 8.73 4.56 -2.50
C ASP A 51 8.30 3.12 -2.71
N GLY A 52 7.02 2.90 -2.94
CA GLY A 52 6.50 1.58 -3.23
C GLY A 52 5.52 1.65 -4.37
N ASN A 53 5.59 0.67 -5.26
CA ASN A 53 4.71 0.57 -6.41
C ASN A 53 4.43 -0.91 -6.61
N TYR A 54 3.21 -1.34 -6.32
CA TYR A 54 2.85 -2.74 -6.32
C TYR A 54 1.65 -2.98 -7.21
N CYS A 55 1.66 -4.10 -7.91
CA CYS A 55 0.64 -4.44 -8.87
C CYS A 55 0.23 -5.89 -8.68
N ILE A 56 -1.04 -6.11 -8.40
CA ILE A 56 -1.57 -7.44 -8.15
C ILE A 56 -2.64 -7.73 -9.19
N TYR A 57 -2.42 -8.76 -9.99
CA TYR A 57 -3.39 -9.20 -10.99
C TYR A 57 -4.31 -10.21 -10.32
N PHE A 58 -5.60 -9.93 -10.31
CA PHE A 58 -6.55 -10.84 -9.67
C PHE A 58 -7.37 -11.64 -10.69
N ASP A 59 -6.89 -11.67 -11.93
CA ASP A 59 -7.51 -12.52 -12.96
C ASP A 59 -6.82 -13.87 -13.12
N GLY A 60 -5.77 -14.11 -12.32
CA GLY A 60 -5.07 -15.37 -12.36
C GLY A 60 -3.97 -15.48 -13.39
N LYS A 61 -3.70 -14.40 -14.13
CA LYS A 61 -2.72 -14.46 -15.21
C LYS A 61 -1.28 -14.46 -14.73
N CYS A 62 -1.00 -13.78 -13.63
CA CYS A 62 0.36 -13.65 -13.12
C CYS A 62 0.38 -13.96 -11.63
N PRO A 63 0.10 -15.22 -11.25
CA PRO A 63 -0.07 -15.51 -9.82
C PRO A 63 1.20 -15.38 -9.01
N GLU A 64 2.35 -15.73 -9.57
CA GLU A 64 3.60 -15.66 -8.80
C GLU A 64 4.04 -14.23 -8.59
N SER A 65 3.96 -13.43 -9.64
CA SER A 65 4.31 -12.02 -9.55
C SER A 65 3.35 -11.30 -8.60
N SER A 66 2.07 -11.62 -8.69
CA SER A 66 1.07 -10.97 -7.86
C SER A 66 1.24 -11.33 -6.38
N LYS A 67 1.58 -12.59 -6.11
CA LYS A 67 1.82 -13.00 -4.73
C LYS A 67 3.04 -12.29 -4.16
N LYS A 68 4.09 -12.16 -4.96
CA LYS A 68 5.29 -11.47 -4.54
C LYS A 68 4.98 -10.00 -4.24
N ASP A 69 4.22 -9.35 -5.11
CA ASP A 69 3.86 -7.96 -4.89
C ASP A 69 2.93 -7.80 -3.69
N TYR A 70 2.02 -8.75 -3.49
CA TYR A 70 1.17 -8.73 -2.32
C TYR A 70 2.00 -8.77 -1.04
N GLU A 71 2.96 -9.69 -0.98
CA GLU A 71 3.79 -9.82 0.22
C GLU A 71 4.66 -8.60 0.43
N ALA A 72 5.20 -8.05 -0.64
CA ALA A 72 6.01 -6.85 -0.55
C ALA A 72 5.19 -5.65 -0.11
N ALA A 73 4.00 -5.49 -0.66
CA ALA A 73 3.12 -4.39 -0.27
C ALA A 73 2.71 -4.52 1.19
N LYS A 74 2.37 -5.73 1.61
CA LYS A 74 1.98 -5.97 2.99
C LYS A 74 3.12 -5.63 3.95
N ALA A 75 4.33 -6.07 3.64
CA ALA A 75 5.48 -5.77 4.47
C ALA A 75 5.75 -4.28 4.53
N HIS A 76 5.59 -3.58 3.40
CA HIS A 76 5.81 -2.15 3.34
C HIS A 76 4.80 -1.42 4.24
N LEU A 77 3.51 -1.77 4.11
CA LEU A 77 2.48 -1.13 4.90
C LEU A 77 2.65 -1.41 6.39
N LEU A 78 2.99 -2.66 6.74
CA LEU A 78 3.19 -3.00 8.14
C LEU A 78 4.40 -2.28 8.72
N ARG A 79 5.46 -2.12 7.92
CA ARG A 79 6.63 -1.37 8.38
C ARG A 79 6.27 0.08 8.66
N LEU A 80 5.46 0.68 7.81
CA LEU A 80 5.04 2.05 8.03
C LEU A 80 4.21 2.18 9.29
N LEU A 81 3.34 1.21 9.55
CA LEU A 81 2.54 1.23 10.77
C LEU A 81 3.41 1.07 12.01
N ALA A 82 4.43 0.23 11.92
CA ALA A 82 5.30 -0.02 13.06
C ALA A 82 6.21 1.16 13.36
N ASN A 83 6.71 1.83 12.33
CA ASN A 83 7.72 2.88 12.50
C ASN A 83 7.16 4.26 12.30
N GLY A 84 6.08 4.37 11.55
CA GLY A 84 5.63 5.64 11.05
C GLY A 84 4.49 6.24 11.80
N LYS A 85 4.47 6.05 13.09
CA LYS A 85 3.44 6.73 13.86
C LYS A 85 3.50 8.20 13.55
N CYS A 86 2.32 8.79 13.50
CA CYS A 86 2.24 10.18 13.12
C CYS A 86 3.24 11.00 13.91
N PRO A 87 4.15 11.69 13.24
CA PRO A 87 5.16 12.47 13.97
C PRO A 87 4.55 13.49 14.90
N LEU A 88 3.36 13.96 14.59
CA LEU A 88 2.71 14.91 15.46
C LEU A 88 2.46 14.35 16.84
N ASN A 89 2.18 13.06 16.91
CA ASN A 89 1.96 12.43 18.20
C ASN A 89 3.21 12.44 19.04
N LEU A 90 4.36 12.35 18.38
CA LEU A 90 5.63 12.37 19.10
C LEU A 90 6.00 13.75 19.52
N GLU A 91 5.64 14.73 18.72
CA GLU A 91 6.02 16.10 19.00
C GLU A 91 5.22 16.70 20.15
N GLU A 92 4.08 16.14 20.39
CA GLU A 92 3.22 16.68 21.43
C GLU A 92 3.72 16.40 22.81
N GLU A 93 4.65 15.47 22.92
CA GLU A 93 5.26 15.29 24.23
C GLU A 93 6.22 16.38 24.55
#